data_11c9dcbe1676a031b83899a1a04302a7
#
_entry.id   11c9dcbe1676a031b83899a1a04302a7
#
_cell.length_a   1.000
_cell.length_b   1.000
_cell.length_c   1.000
_cell.angle_alpha   90.00
_cell.angle_beta   90.00
_cell.angle_gamma   90.00
#
_symmetry.space_group_name_H-M   'P 1'
#
loop_
_entity.id
_entity.type
_entity.pdbx_description
1 polymer ?
#
loop_
_entity_poly.entity_id
_entity_poly.type
_entity_poly.pdbx_seq_one_letter_code
_entity_poly.pdbx_strand_id
1 'polypeptide(L)'
;TVGVTGAVHEQIWAPAIETLKEEGIDLELVQFSDYTLPNNALANGDIDLNAFQHHLYLDAEIENYGYEITKIANEYATNLNLYSDKINSIDQLKNGDVIAIPNDVTNGGAALKILQKAGILTLKADADFNPTVDDIESYTYNVEITPLASNTIPAALPDVTAAIVNANYAIDYGFKMEDALFVGTLDEEPYWTLVAARTEDLSDPDKVA
;
A
#
# COMPACT_ATOMS: atom_id res chain seq x y z
N THR A 1 5.18 -2.08 -21.16
CA THR A 1 5.72 -2.45 -19.83
C THR A 1 4.84 -1.86 -18.72
N VAL A 2 4.62 -2.61 -17.62
CA VAL A 2 3.85 -2.18 -16.44
C VAL A 2 4.72 -2.32 -15.19
N GLY A 3 4.95 -1.22 -14.47
CA GLY A 3 5.66 -1.20 -13.21
C GLY A 3 4.75 -1.65 -12.05
N VAL A 4 5.21 -2.63 -11.28
CA VAL A 4 4.47 -3.22 -10.16
C VAL A 4 5.36 -3.40 -8.93
N THR A 5 4.77 -3.58 -7.76
CA THR A 5 5.48 -3.88 -6.51
C THR A 5 4.91 -5.13 -5.86
N GLY A 6 5.74 -6.17 -5.74
CA GLY A 6 5.37 -7.46 -5.17
C GLY A 6 4.98 -8.51 -6.20
N ALA A 7 5.39 -9.75 -5.92
CA ALA A 7 5.21 -10.90 -6.83
C ALA A 7 3.72 -11.27 -7.06
N VAL A 8 2.82 -10.84 -6.20
CA VAL A 8 1.38 -11.05 -6.36
C VAL A 8 0.84 -10.53 -7.69
N HIS A 9 1.44 -9.47 -8.22
CA HIS A 9 1.04 -8.87 -9.50
C HIS A 9 1.24 -9.81 -10.69
N GLU A 10 2.18 -10.76 -10.64
CA GLU A 10 2.34 -11.78 -11.67
C GLU A 10 1.06 -12.62 -11.82
N GLN A 11 0.41 -12.97 -10.71
CA GLN A 11 -0.83 -13.74 -10.73
C GLN A 11 -2.03 -12.87 -11.15
N ILE A 12 -2.08 -11.62 -10.70
CA ILE A 12 -3.19 -10.69 -11.00
C ILE A 12 -3.19 -10.36 -12.50
N TRP A 13 -2.02 -10.09 -13.08
CA TRP A 13 -1.88 -9.68 -14.48
C TRP A 13 -1.80 -10.83 -15.48
N ALA A 14 -1.58 -12.08 -15.03
CA ALA A 14 -1.45 -13.23 -15.92
C ALA A 14 -2.61 -13.37 -16.95
N PRO A 15 -3.89 -13.22 -16.60
CA PRO A 15 -4.98 -13.31 -17.57
C PRO A 15 -4.94 -12.17 -18.61
N ALA A 16 -4.61 -10.95 -18.18
CA ALA A 16 -4.50 -9.81 -19.08
C ALA A 16 -3.32 -9.97 -20.06
N ILE A 17 -2.17 -10.45 -19.56
CA ILE A 17 -0.99 -10.73 -20.39
C ILE A 17 -1.33 -11.77 -21.46
N GLU A 18 -2.04 -12.84 -21.10
CA GLU A 18 -2.44 -13.90 -22.05
C GLU A 18 -3.38 -13.36 -23.13
N THR A 19 -4.40 -12.58 -22.73
CA THR A 19 -5.36 -11.99 -23.67
C THR A 19 -4.68 -11.00 -24.62
N LEU A 20 -3.86 -10.09 -24.11
CA LEU A 20 -3.15 -9.10 -24.92
C LEU A 20 -2.16 -9.76 -25.90
N LYS A 21 -1.55 -10.85 -25.51
CA LYS A 21 -0.65 -11.61 -26.40
C LYS A 21 -1.38 -12.21 -27.59
N GLU A 22 -2.63 -12.66 -27.43
CA GLU A 22 -3.47 -13.13 -28.54
C GLU A 22 -3.80 -12.00 -29.53
N GLU A 23 -3.84 -10.75 -29.06
CA GLU A 23 -4.05 -9.55 -29.85
C GLU A 23 -2.75 -8.98 -30.44
N GLY A 24 -1.61 -9.62 -30.17
CA GLY A 24 -0.30 -9.22 -30.68
C GLY A 24 0.39 -8.15 -29.84
N ILE A 25 -0.07 -7.90 -28.61
CA ILE A 25 0.53 -6.97 -27.65
C ILE A 25 1.36 -7.79 -26.65
N ASP A 26 2.65 -7.51 -26.58
CA ASP A 26 3.56 -8.16 -25.61
C ASP A 26 3.72 -7.28 -24.37
N LEU A 27 2.98 -7.62 -23.30
CA LEU A 27 2.99 -6.90 -22.04
C LEU A 27 3.99 -7.57 -21.07
N GLU A 28 4.92 -6.77 -20.54
CA GLU A 28 5.94 -7.18 -19.57
C GLU A 28 5.74 -6.45 -18.23
N LEU A 29 5.84 -7.19 -17.12
CA LEU A 29 5.85 -6.61 -15.77
C LEU A 29 7.27 -6.27 -15.34
N VAL A 30 7.47 -5.05 -14.84
CA VAL A 30 8.72 -4.57 -14.26
C VAL A 30 8.54 -4.47 -12.75
N GLN A 31 9.25 -5.33 -12.01
CA GLN A 31 9.16 -5.39 -10.56
C GLN A 31 10.01 -4.31 -9.89
N PHE A 32 9.43 -3.54 -8.99
CA PHE A 32 10.11 -2.57 -8.13
C PHE A 32 10.11 -3.04 -6.68
N SER A 33 11.17 -2.70 -5.95
CA SER A 33 11.37 -3.13 -4.56
C SER A 33 10.65 -2.28 -3.52
N ASP A 34 10.21 -1.07 -3.90
CA ASP A 34 9.53 -0.12 -3.01
C ASP A 34 8.56 0.77 -3.79
N TYR A 35 7.73 1.55 -3.05
CA TYR A 35 6.70 2.41 -3.63
C TYR A 35 7.23 3.74 -4.21
N THR A 36 8.46 4.14 -3.92
CA THR A 36 9.00 5.44 -4.34
C THR A 36 9.49 5.47 -5.78
N LEU A 37 9.74 4.30 -6.37
CA LEU A 37 10.38 4.18 -7.68
C LEU A 37 9.40 4.19 -8.87
N PRO A 38 8.21 3.50 -8.84
CA PRO A 38 7.41 3.31 -10.05
C PRO A 38 6.86 4.58 -10.67
N ASN A 39 6.44 5.59 -9.86
CA ASN A 39 5.95 6.86 -10.40
C ASN A 39 7.07 7.66 -11.08
N ASN A 40 8.27 7.62 -10.52
CA ASN A 40 9.43 8.24 -11.15
C ASN A 40 9.79 7.56 -12.48
N ALA A 41 9.83 6.22 -12.49
CA ALA A 41 10.09 5.44 -13.71
C ALA A 41 9.03 5.70 -14.80
N LEU A 42 7.74 5.80 -14.41
CA LEU A 42 6.66 6.14 -15.33
C LEU A 42 6.81 7.55 -15.90
N ALA A 43 7.07 8.54 -15.05
CA ALA A 43 7.24 9.93 -15.47
C ALA A 43 8.44 10.13 -16.40
N ASN A 44 9.53 9.36 -16.20
CA ASN A 44 10.72 9.39 -17.05
C ASN A 44 10.60 8.59 -18.35
N GLY A 45 9.55 7.79 -18.55
CA GLY A 45 9.36 6.94 -19.71
C GLY A 45 10.14 5.61 -19.67
N ASP A 46 10.63 5.21 -18.50
CA ASP A 46 11.32 3.93 -18.30
C ASP A 46 10.32 2.75 -18.32
N ILE A 47 9.05 3.02 -18.00
CA ILE A 47 7.91 2.12 -18.12
C ILE A 47 6.72 2.85 -18.77
N ASP A 48 5.74 2.12 -19.29
CA ASP A 48 4.59 2.69 -20.00
C ASP A 48 3.39 2.95 -19.07
N LEU A 49 3.19 2.05 -18.12
CA LEU A 49 2.13 2.08 -17.11
C LEU A 49 2.72 1.73 -15.74
N ASN A 50 2.00 2.05 -14.67
CA ASN A 50 2.21 1.39 -13.38
C ASN A 50 0.89 0.94 -12.74
N ALA A 51 0.98 -0.10 -11.89
CA ALA A 51 -0.13 -0.74 -11.22
C ALA A 51 0.34 -1.25 -9.85
N PHE A 52 0.40 -0.36 -8.85
CA PHE A 52 0.93 -0.71 -7.52
C PHE A 52 0.33 0.13 -6.39
N GLN A 53 -0.30 1.26 -6.71
CA GLN A 53 -0.69 2.31 -5.79
C GLN A 53 -2.20 2.49 -5.74
N HIS A 54 -2.70 3.01 -4.64
CA HIS A 54 -4.07 3.47 -4.51
C HIS A 54 -4.20 4.97 -4.82
N HIS A 55 -5.43 5.46 -4.99
CA HIS A 55 -5.71 6.85 -5.37
C HIS A 55 -5.01 7.88 -4.48
N LEU A 56 -5.14 7.74 -3.16
CA LEU A 56 -4.54 8.69 -2.21
C LEU A 56 -3.03 8.78 -2.33
N TYR A 57 -2.37 7.64 -2.59
CA TYR A 57 -0.93 7.62 -2.78
C TYR A 57 -0.54 8.37 -4.06
N LEU A 58 -1.22 8.10 -5.17
CA LEU A 58 -0.98 8.82 -6.43
C LEU A 58 -1.21 10.32 -6.28
N ASP A 59 -2.30 10.74 -5.62
CA ASP A 59 -2.62 12.15 -5.41
C ASP A 59 -1.53 12.84 -4.58
N ALA A 60 -1.05 12.20 -3.50
CA ALA A 60 0.04 12.71 -2.68
C ALA A 60 1.38 12.80 -3.45
N GLU A 61 1.69 11.82 -4.30
CA GLU A 61 2.88 11.83 -5.15
C GLU A 61 2.82 12.95 -6.21
N ILE A 62 1.66 13.16 -6.83
CA ILE A 62 1.44 14.28 -7.76
C ILE A 62 1.61 15.63 -7.05
N GLU A 63 1.04 15.78 -5.85
CA GLU A 63 1.17 17.02 -5.07
C GLU A 63 2.63 17.30 -4.66
N ASN A 64 3.36 16.27 -4.23
CA ASN A 64 4.71 16.40 -3.71
C ASN A 64 5.77 16.57 -4.81
N TYR A 65 5.61 15.89 -5.95
CA TYR A 65 6.65 15.80 -6.98
C TYR A 65 6.25 16.43 -8.33
N GLY A 66 4.98 16.79 -8.50
CA GLY A 66 4.48 17.41 -9.73
C GLY A 66 4.44 16.44 -10.92
N TYR A 67 4.25 15.15 -10.68
CA TYR A 67 4.16 14.17 -11.77
C TYR A 67 2.94 14.42 -12.66
N GLU A 68 3.15 14.41 -13.98
CA GLU A 68 2.08 14.42 -14.97
C GLU A 68 1.60 12.99 -15.28
N ILE A 69 0.98 12.37 -14.27
CA ILE A 69 0.47 11.00 -14.28
C ILE A 69 -1.04 11.03 -14.08
N THR A 70 -1.78 10.22 -14.84
CA THR A 70 -3.23 10.13 -14.77
C THR A 70 -3.66 8.68 -14.54
N LYS A 71 -4.60 8.49 -13.61
CA LYS A 71 -5.30 7.21 -13.44
C LYS A 71 -6.11 6.88 -14.69
N ILE A 72 -6.00 5.63 -15.17
CA ILE A 72 -6.76 5.14 -16.32
C ILE A 72 -7.77 4.03 -15.97
N ALA A 73 -7.51 3.27 -14.89
CA ALA A 73 -8.42 2.21 -14.44
C ALA A 73 -8.30 1.98 -12.93
N ASN A 74 -9.36 1.46 -12.32
CA ASN A 74 -9.30 0.85 -10.99
C ASN A 74 -8.98 -0.64 -11.12
N GLU A 75 -8.26 -1.20 -10.15
CA GLU A 75 -7.98 -2.63 -10.08
C GLU A 75 -8.80 -3.31 -8.96
N TYR A 76 -8.29 -3.30 -7.74
CA TYR A 76 -8.87 -4.01 -6.60
C TYR A 76 -8.67 -3.25 -5.30
N ALA A 77 -9.48 -3.60 -4.28
CA ALA A 77 -9.25 -3.15 -2.92
C ALA A 77 -8.16 -3.99 -2.27
N THR A 78 -7.26 -3.33 -1.52
CA THR A 78 -6.19 -4.00 -0.81
C THR A 78 -6.37 -3.90 0.70
N ASN A 79 -5.63 -4.71 1.46
CA ASN A 79 -5.67 -4.73 2.92
C ASN A 79 -4.34 -4.28 3.50
N LEU A 80 -4.42 -3.66 4.69
CA LEU A 80 -3.30 -3.51 5.61
C LEU A 80 -3.61 -4.33 6.86
N ASN A 81 -2.82 -5.35 7.14
CA ASN A 81 -3.10 -6.26 8.24
C ASN A 81 -2.11 -6.10 9.38
N LEU A 82 -2.58 -6.31 10.62
CA LEU A 82 -1.72 -6.32 11.81
C LEU A 82 -1.18 -7.73 12.04
N TYR A 83 0.14 -7.88 12.00
CA TYR A 83 0.86 -9.12 12.25
C TYR A 83 1.73 -9.05 13.50
N SER A 84 2.06 -10.21 14.07
CA SER A 84 3.01 -10.33 15.17
C SER A 84 3.63 -11.72 15.23
N ASP A 85 4.93 -11.76 15.56
CA ASP A 85 5.65 -12.97 15.91
C ASP A 85 5.72 -13.20 17.43
N LYS A 86 5.25 -12.21 18.24
CA LYS A 86 5.42 -12.21 19.71
C LYS A 86 4.14 -12.45 20.48
N ILE A 87 2.99 -12.07 19.90
CA ILE A 87 1.67 -12.20 20.53
C ILE A 87 0.69 -12.86 19.55
N ASN A 88 -0.33 -13.52 20.10
CA ASN A 88 -1.34 -14.21 19.30
C ASN A 88 -2.74 -13.56 19.41
N SER A 89 -2.85 -12.48 20.17
CA SER A 89 -4.09 -11.72 20.36
C SER A 89 -3.75 -10.29 20.75
N ILE A 90 -4.58 -9.34 20.34
CA ILE A 90 -4.46 -7.92 20.70
C ILE A 90 -4.53 -7.73 22.23
N ASP A 91 -5.29 -8.54 22.95
CA ASP A 91 -5.40 -8.48 24.42
C ASP A 91 -4.08 -8.76 25.16
N GLN A 92 -3.07 -9.28 24.46
CA GLN A 92 -1.73 -9.50 25.02
C GLN A 92 -0.81 -8.27 24.92
N LEU A 93 -1.25 -7.21 24.25
CA LEU A 93 -0.52 -5.94 24.18
C LEU A 93 -0.35 -5.34 25.58
N LYS A 94 0.79 -4.71 25.80
CA LYS A 94 1.18 -4.07 27.07
C LYS A 94 1.68 -2.65 26.81
N ASN A 95 1.66 -1.85 27.87
CA ASN A 95 2.29 -0.53 27.84
C ASN A 95 3.78 -0.64 27.51
N GLY A 96 4.24 0.16 26.56
CA GLY A 96 5.61 0.16 26.06
C GLY A 96 5.88 -0.84 24.92
N ASP A 97 4.88 -1.61 24.48
CA ASP A 97 4.99 -2.40 23.27
C ASP A 97 5.13 -1.50 22.03
N VAL A 98 5.87 -1.96 21.04
CA VAL A 98 6.15 -1.20 19.81
C VAL A 98 5.33 -1.76 18.68
N ILE A 99 4.63 -0.89 17.95
CA ILE A 99 3.91 -1.23 16.72
C ILE A 99 4.51 -0.45 15.54
N ALA A 100 5.06 -1.16 14.56
CA ALA A 100 5.53 -0.56 13.33
C ALA A 100 4.38 -0.30 12.35
N ILE A 101 4.43 0.85 11.67
CA ILE A 101 3.47 1.24 10.62
C ILE A 101 4.21 1.80 9.41
N PRO A 102 3.59 1.87 8.20
CA PRO A 102 4.13 2.59 7.07
C PRO A 102 4.44 4.05 7.37
N ASN A 103 5.53 4.58 6.83
CA ASN A 103 5.99 5.95 7.07
C ASN A 103 5.52 6.97 6.04
N ASP A 104 4.93 6.54 4.92
CA ASP A 104 4.28 7.46 4.00
C ASP A 104 2.94 7.94 4.56
N VAL A 105 2.55 9.16 4.21
CA VAL A 105 1.39 9.86 4.79
C VAL A 105 0.10 9.06 4.63
N THR A 106 -0.12 8.45 3.48
CA THR A 106 -1.38 7.80 3.14
C THR A 106 -1.51 6.41 3.77
N ASN A 107 -0.49 5.56 3.65
CA ASN A 107 -0.50 4.24 4.29
C ASN A 107 -0.33 4.35 5.82
N GLY A 108 0.46 5.32 6.30
CA GLY A 108 0.59 5.61 7.74
C GLY A 108 -0.75 6.04 8.35
N GLY A 109 -1.47 6.95 7.68
CA GLY A 109 -2.81 7.36 8.09
C GLY A 109 -3.83 6.20 8.06
N ALA A 110 -3.79 5.38 7.02
CA ALA A 110 -4.59 4.17 6.92
C ALA A 110 -4.28 3.18 8.06
N ALA A 111 -3.01 2.99 8.39
CA ALA A 111 -2.57 2.12 9.48
C ALA A 111 -3.13 2.59 10.84
N LEU A 112 -3.11 3.89 11.12
CA LEU A 112 -3.70 4.45 12.34
C LEU A 112 -5.22 4.21 12.42
N LYS A 113 -5.95 4.35 11.30
CA LYS A 113 -7.37 4.01 11.23
C LYS A 113 -7.63 2.52 11.52
N ILE A 114 -6.75 1.63 11.02
CA ILE A 114 -6.85 0.19 11.28
C ILE A 114 -6.55 -0.12 12.75
N LEU A 115 -5.55 0.51 13.36
CA LEU A 115 -5.29 0.37 14.79
C LEU A 115 -6.44 0.86 15.65
N GLN A 116 -7.15 1.92 15.22
CA GLN A 116 -8.40 2.35 15.85
C GLN A 116 -9.51 1.30 15.68
N LYS A 117 -9.74 0.77 14.48
CA LYS A 117 -10.72 -0.32 14.23
C LYS A 117 -10.40 -1.57 15.07
N ALA A 118 -9.13 -1.85 15.29
CA ALA A 118 -8.65 -2.93 16.16
C ALA A 118 -8.78 -2.65 17.67
N GLY A 119 -9.21 -1.43 18.06
CA GLY A 119 -9.41 -1.04 19.46
C GLY A 119 -8.12 -0.77 20.23
N ILE A 120 -7.00 -0.53 19.54
CA ILE A 120 -5.69 -0.27 20.15
C ILE A 120 -5.52 1.20 20.56
N LEU A 121 -6.07 2.11 19.76
CA LEU A 121 -6.03 3.55 19.99
C LEU A 121 -7.34 4.22 19.56
N THR A 122 -7.51 5.49 19.90
CA THR A 122 -8.60 6.35 19.43
C THR A 122 -7.98 7.58 18.76
N LEU A 123 -8.45 7.92 17.57
CA LEU A 123 -8.09 9.15 16.88
C LEU A 123 -9.02 10.29 17.28
N LYS A 124 -8.53 11.53 17.23
CA LYS A 124 -9.34 12.73 17.43
C LYS A 124 -10.52 12.77 16.46
N ALA A 125 -11.65 13.28 16.91
CA ALA A 125 -12.88 13.33 16.12
C ALA A 125 -12.77 14.26 14.88
N ASP A 126 -11.86 15.23 14.92
CA ASP A 126 -11.54 16.19 13.86
C ASP A 126 -10.26 15.83 13.09
N ALA A 127 -9.73 14.62 13.28
CA ALA A 127 -8.59 14.13 12.52
C ALA A 127 -8.88 14.15 11.01
N ASP A 128 -7.88 14.55 10.23
CA ASP A 128 -7.98 14.60 8.78
C ASP A 128 -8.16 13.18 8.18
N PHE A 129 -8.42 13.11 6.88
CA PHE A 129 -8.57 11.84 6.17
C PHE A 129 -7.29 10.99 6.26
N ASN A 130 -6.12 11.60 6.26
CA ASN A 130 -4.83 10.96 6.51
C ASN A 130 -4.28 11.35 7.89
N PRO A 131 -4.78 10.75 9.01
CA PRO A 131 -4.33 11.09 10.34
C PRO A 131 -2.85 10.78 10.53
N THR A 132 -2.21 11.54 11.40
CA THR A 132 -0.83 11.36 11.85
C THR A 132 -0.80 10.87 13.31
N VAL A 133 0.37 10.55 13.82
CA VAL A 133 0.53 10.18 15.25
C VAL A 133 0.10 11.31 16.21
N ASP A 134 0.15 12.56 15.75
CA ASP A 134 -0.32 13.72 16.53
C ASP A 134 -1.85 13.78 16.67
N ASP A 135 -2.56 13.02 15.84
CA ASP A 135 -4.02 12.90 15.88
C ASP A 135 -4.51 11.77 16.79
N ILE A 136 -3.61 11.08 17.49
CA ILE A 136 -3.99 10.09 18.49
C ILE A 136 -4.48 10.82 19.73
N GLU A 137 -5.76 10.62 20.07
CA GLU A 137 -6.39 11.19 21.28
C GLU A 137 -6.06 10.36 22.52
N SER A 138 -6.12 9.04 22.39
CA SER A 138 -5.86 8.13 23.51
C SER A 138 -5.46 6.73 23.05
N TYR A 139 -4.87 5.96 23.96
CA TYR A 139 -4.48 4.59 23.76
C TYR A 139 -5.24 3.67 24.72
N THR A 140 -5.72 2.52 24.22
CA THR A 140 -6.20 1.42 25.07
C THR A 140 -5.01 0.70 25.73
N TYR A 141 -3.94 0.51 24.95
CA TYR A 141 -2.64 0.07 25.39
C TYR A 141 -1.64 1.18 25.02
N ASN A 142 -0.88 1.70 25.96
CA ASN A 142 0.09 2.78 25.71
C ASN A 142 1.30 2.24 24.93
N VAL A 143 1.07 1.99 23.64
CA VAL A 143 2.07 1.46 22.70
C VAL A 143 2.88 2.60 22.08
N GLU A 144 4.07 2.29 21.62
CA GLU A 144 4.90 3.18 20.81
C GLU A 144 4.65 2.91 19.33
N ILE A 145 4.29 3.93 18.57
CA ILE A 145 4.10 3.83 17.12
C ILE A 145 5.41 4.21 16.42
N THR A 146 5.95 3.28 15.64
CA THR A 146 7.23 3.47 14.92
C THR A 146 7.00 3.43 13.41
N PRO A 147 7.09 4.58 12.71
CA PRO A 147 6.99 4.62 11.25
C PRO A 147 8.25 4.04 10.58
N LEU A 148 8.07 3.13 9.62
CA LEU A 148 9.12 2.49 8.82
C LEU A 148 8.73 2.48 7.34
N ALA A 149 9.71 2.39 6.44
CA ALA A 149 9.43 2.18 5.03
C ALA A 149 8.66 0.86 4.83
N SER A 150 7.54 0.91 4.08
CA SER A 150 6.59 -0.21 3.96
C SER A 150 7.26 -1.55 3.59
N ASN A 151 8.22 -1.52 2.67
CA ASN A 151 8.97 -2.70 2.23
C ASN A 151 9.90 -3.29 3.31
N THR A 152 10.24 -2.53 4.35
CA THR A 152 11.13 -2.99 5.43
C THR A 152 10.38 -3.55 6.63
N ILE A 153 9.08 -3.24 6.75
CA ILE A 153 8.26 -3.63 7.91
C ILE A 153 8.22 -5.16 8.13
N PRO A 154 8.02 -6.00 7.11
CA PRO A 154 7.99 -7.45 7.33
C PRO A 154 9.28 -7.98 7.95
N ALA A 155 10.44 -7.48 7.51
CA ALA A 155 11.74 -7.86 8.05
C ALA A 155 11.96 -7.36 9.48
N ALA A 156 11.31 -6.25 9.86
CA ALA A 156 11.39 -5.68 11.20
C ALA A 156 10.45 -6.36 12.23
N LEU A 157 9.55 -7.25 11.80
CA LEU A 157 8.55 -7.88 12.65
C LEU A 157 9.15 -8.57 13.88
N PRO A 158 10.30 -9.28 13.81
CA PRO A 158 10.95 -9.87 15.01
C PRO A 158 11.42 -8.84 16.05
N ASP A 159 11.68 -7.59 15.64
CA ASP A 159 12.22 -6.55 16.53
C ASP A 159 11.12 -5.75 17.25
N VAL A 160 9.91 -5.70 16.70
CA VAL A 160 8.74 -4.99 17.25
C VAL A 160 7.74 -5.96 17.88
N THR A 161 6.72 -5.46 18.61
CA THR A 161 5.67 -6.33 19.17
C THR A 161 4.65 -6.72 18.11
N ALA A 162 4.28 -5.79 17.23
CA ALA A 162 3.40 -6.03 16.11
C ALA A 162 3.69 -5.03 14.98
N ALA A 163 3.16 -5.27 13.79
CA ALA A 163 3.32 -4.36 12.67
C ALA A 163 2.12 -4.36 11.72
N ILE A 164 1.76 -3.20 11.20
CA ILE A 164 0.84 -3.07 10.08
C ILE A 164 1.62 -3.26 8.78
N VAL A 165 1.24 -4.26 8.00
CA VAL A 165 1.93 -4.64 6.76
C VAL A 165 0.98 -4.55 5.57
N ASN A 166 1.42 -3.91 4.49
CA ASN A 166 0.69 -3.87 3.21
C ASN A 166 0.62 -5.28 2.61
N ALA A 167 -0.51 -5.61 1.99
CA ALA A 167 -0.82 -6.98 1.55
C ALA A 167 0.22 -7.57 0.58
N ASN A 168 0.72 -6.78 -0.39
CA ASN A 168 1.75 -7.24 -1.33
C ASN A 168 3.04 -7.65 -0.62
N TYR A 169 3.54 -6.82 0.32
CA TYR A 169 4.72 -7.16 1.10
C TYR A 169 4.49 -8.32 2.07
N ALA A 170 3.28 -8.43 2.65
CA ALA A 170 2.93 -9.57 3.49
C ALA A 170 3.00 -10.88 2.68
N ILE A 171 2.44 -10.90 1.46
CA ILE A 171 2.47 -12.06 0.56
C ILE A 171 3.92 -12.40 0.16
N ASP A 172 4.74 -11.43 -0.21
CA ASP A 172 6.13 -11.64 -0.60
C ASP A 172 6.99 -12.23 0.53
N TYR A 173 6.66 -11.90 1.78
CA TYR A 173 7.30 -12.47 2.98
C TYR A 173 6.69 -13.80 3.42
N GLY A 174 5.63 -14.27 2.74
CA GLY A 174 4.95 -15.53 3.04
C GLY A 174 3.98 -15.44 4.22
N PHE A 175 3.59 -14.23 4.64
CA PHE A 175 2.56 -14.03 5.67
C PHE A 175 1.19 -14.35 5.07
N LYS A 176 0.36 -15.02 5.85
CA LYS A 176 -1.00 -15.34 5.44
C LYS A 176 -2.00 -14.43 6.16
N MET A 177 -3.10 -14.12 5.50
CA MET A 177 -4.17 -13.31 6.09
C MET A 177 -4.73 -13.96 7.37
N GLU A 178 -4.78 -15.30 7.43
CA GLU A 178 -5.25 -16.07 8.58
C GLU A 178 -4.34 -15.97 9.82
N ASP A 179 -3.07 -15.57 9.63
CA ASP A 179 -2.10 -15.38 10.73
C ASP A 179 -2.14 -13.94 11.29
N ALA A 180 -2.93 -13.04 10.69
CA ALA A 180 -3.03 -11.68 11.16
C ALA A 180 -3.79 -11.59 12.49
N LEU A 181 -3.29 -10.77 13.42
CA LEU A 181 -4.00 -10.42 14.65
C LEU A 181 -5.28 -9.62 14.36
N PHE A 182 -5.25 -8.84 13.28
CA PHE A 182 -6.39 -8.07 12.77
C PHE A 182 -6.28 -7.89 11.26
N VAL A 183 -7.35 -8.21 10.54
CA VAL A 183 -7.47 -7.98 9.11
C VAL A 183 -8.06 -6.59 8.89
N GLY A 184 -7.25 -5.69 8.35
CA GLY A 184 -7.64 -4.31 8.10
C GLY A 184 -8.17 -4.15 6.70
N THR A 185 -9.51 -4.07 6.55
CA THR A 185 -10.15 -3.78 5.26
C THR A 185 -10.25 -2.26 5.04
N LEU A 186 -9.95 -1.85 3.82
CA LEU A 186 -10.05 -0.49 3.31
C LEU A 186 -10.97 -0.51 2.08
N ASP A 187 -12.30 -0.55 2.32
CA ASP A 187 -13.30 -0.75 1.27
C ASP A 187 -13.64 0.54 0.52
N GLU A 188 -13.22 1.70 1.03
CA GLU A 188 -13.49 3.01 0.43
C GLU A 188 -12.69 3.17 -0.87
N GLU A 189 -13.33 3.69 -1.93
CA GLU A 189 -12.72 3.84 -3.27
C GLU A 189 -11.32 4.52 -3.26
N PRO A 190 -11.04 5.55 -2.42
CA PRO A 190 -9.71 6.15 -2.37
C PRO A 190 -8.55 5.19 -2.04
N TYR A 191 -8.85 4.02 -1.44
CA TYR A 191 -7.86 2.97 -1.15
C TYR A 191 -7.81 1.86 -2.21
N TRP A 192 -8.63 1.92 -3.26
CA TRP A 192 -8.52 0.95 -4.36
C TRP A 192 -7.23 1.19 -5.13
N THR A 193 -6.58 0.10 -5.53
CA THR A 193 -5.44 0.17 -6.43
C THR A 193 -5.88 0.58 -7.83
N LEU A 194 -4.95 1.09 -8.59
CA LEU A 194 -5.22 1.68 -9.88
C LEU A 194 -4.10 1.39 -10.88
N VAL A 195 -4.43 1.50 -12.14
CA VAL A 195 -3.47 1.60 -13.23
C VAL A 195 -3.32 3.07 -13.61
N ALA A 196 -2.08 3.51 -13.77
CA ALA A 196 -1.74 4.88 -14.16
C ALA A 196 -0.84 4.93 -15.39
N ALA A 197 -1.01 5.98 -16.18
CA ALA A 197 -0.23 6.30 -17.38
C ALA A 197 0.29 7.75 -17.31
N ARG A 198 1.30 8.09 -18.12
CA ARG A 198 1.63 9.51 -18.34
C ARG A 198 0.45 10.23 -18.98
N THR A 199 0.16 11.45 -18.51
CA THR A 199 -0.97 12.24 -19.01
C THR A 199 -0.84 12.54 -20.51
N GLU A 200 0.37 12.78 -21.00
CA GLU A 200 0.65 13.04 -22.42
C GLU A 200 0.30 11.85 -23.33
N ASP A 201 0.53 10.63 -22.86
CA ASP A 201 0.27 9.40 -23.62
C ASP A 201 -1.21 9.18 -23.92
N LEU A 202 -2.11 9.73 -23.11
CA LEU A 202 -3.58 9.62 -23.31
C LEU A 202 -4.09 10.38 -24.55
N SER A 203 -3.30 11.25 -25.12
CA SER A 203 -3.60 11.95 -26.37
C SER A 203 -2.98 11.28 -27.60
N ASP A 204 -2.16 10.26 -27.44
CA ASP A 204 -1.52 9.51 -28.51
C ASP A 204 -2.40 8.34 -28.96
N PRO A 205 -2.96 8.36 -30.20
CA PRO A 205 -3.84 7.30 -30.65
C PRO A 205 -3.17 5.94 -30.74
N ASP A 206 -1.86 5.88 -30.92
CA ASP A 206 -1.10 4.62 -30.99
C ASP A 206 -0.88 3.99 -29.60
N LYS A 207 -1.07 4.78 -28.52
CA LYS A 207 -0.93 4.32 -27.14
C LYS A 207 -2.27 4.06 -26.44
N VAL A 208 -3.37 4.56 -26.98
CA VAL A 208 -4.72 4.47 -26.39
C VAL A 208 -5.57 3.39 -27.07
N ALA A 209 -5.11 2.86 -28.20
CA ALA A 209 -5.78 1.79 -28.94
C ALA A 209 -5.61 0.40 -28.19
#